data_c0934ac6a8fda89efe4acf0911d73fb3
#
_entry.id   c0934ac6a8fda89efe4acf0911d73fb3
#
_cell.length_a   1.000
_cell.length_b   1.000
_cell.length_c   1.000
_cell.angle_alpha   90.00
_cell.angle_beta   90.00
_cell.angle_gamma   90.00
#
_symmetry.space_group_name_H-M   'P 1'
#
loop_
_entity.id
_entity.type
_entity.pdbx_description
1 polymer ?
#
loop_
_entity_poly.entity_id
_entity_poly.type
_entity_poly.pdbx_seq_one_letter_code
_entity_poly.pdbx_strand_id
1 'polypeptide(L)'
;MKKNNMPLNLRERINSRISLLCSVIVLVLLVLVMHQMDYTLIHKPQKEAAEAAALKEQQDKIKAETPVISTASVIAVGDNLYHSKLYESGENDSGIWNYDHIYTHVLDQIQAADVAMIDQETVFAPSHDAVSTYPSFATPQEVGDAIIKAGFDVVESATNHADDYGYDYLKSTLDFWSTNYPDIPVLGIHATQEDADTVKVKEVNGIKIAFLDLSLIHISEPTRPY
;
A
#
# COMPACT_ATOMS: atom_id res chain seq x y z
N MET A 1 -55.77 88.22 -3.53
CA MET A 1 -55.24 86.94 -4.02
C MET A 1 -55.59 86.79 -5.47
N LYS A 2 -54.70 87.03 -6.47
CA LYS A 2 -54.89 86.77 -7.88
C LYS A 2 -54.86 85.29 -8.16
N LYS A 3 -56.03 84.65 -8.47
CA LYS A 3 -56.05 83.30 -8.99
C LYS A 3 -55.40 83.32 -10.38
N ASN A 4 -54.27 82.72 -10.55
CA ASN A 4 -53.65 82.51 -11.86
C ASN A 4 -54.53 81.50 -12.66
N ASN A 5 -55.46 81.99 -13.41
CA ASN A 5 -56.31 81.19 -14.32
C ASN A 5 -55.49 80.98 -15.58
N MET A 6 -54.71 79.89 -15.62
CA MET A 6 -54.04 79.44 -16.82
C MET A 6 -55.07 79.04 -17.88
N PRO A 7 -54.99 79.46 -19.17
CA PRO A 7 -55.94 79.09 -20.23
C PRO A 7 -56.07 77.56 -20.35
N LEU A 8 -57.26 77.07 -20.51
CA LEU A 8 -57.60 75.64 -20.57
C LEU A 8 -56.70 74.86 -21.58
N ASN A 9 -56.50 75.43 -22.75
CA ASN A 9 -55.66 74.84 -23.81
C ASN A 9 -54.18 74.67 -23.43
N LEU A 10 -53.61 75.59 -22.61
CA LEU A 10 -52.28 75.53 -22.17
C LEU A 10 -52.08 74.45 -21.05
N ARG A 11 -53.09 74.35 -20.18
CA ARG A 11 -53.13 73.36 -19.13
C ARG A 11 -53.25 71.92 -19.67
N GLU A 12 -54.03 71.72 -20.70
CA GLU A 12 -54.18 70.43 -21.40
C GLU A 12 -52.89 70.06 -22.10
N ARG A 13 -52.19 70.98 -22.75
CA ARG A 13 -50.95 70.74 -23.44
C ARG A 13 -49.81 70.40 -22.43
N ILE A 14 -49.82 71.06 -21.29
CA ILE A 14 -48.83 70.77 -20.21
C ILE A 14 -49.11 69.38 -19.64
N ASN A 15 -50.39 69.03 -19.36
CA ASN A 15 -50.71 67.72 -18.82
C ASN A 15 -50.40 66.59 -19.80
N SER A 16 -50.65 66.78 -21.12
CA SER A 16 -50.28 65.83 -22.15
C SER A 16 -48.80 65.60 -22.25
N ARG A 17 -47.98 66.71 -22.16
CA ARG A 17 -46.54 66.57 -22.15
C ARG A 17 -45.97 65.86 -20.87
N ILE A 18 -46.57 66.16 -19.73
CA ILE A 18 -46.26 65.49 -18.49
C ILE A 18 -46.62 63.98 -18.58
N SER A 19 -47.81 63.68 -19.09
CA SER A 19 -48.21 62.28 -19.29
C SER A 19 -47.32 61.54 -20.25
N LEU A 20 -46.93 62.15 -21.36
CA LEU A 20 -45.94 61.58 -22.29
C LEU A 20 -44.58 61.32 -21.62
N LEU A 21 -44.11 62.31 -20.88
CA LEU A 21 -42.81 62.17 -20.15
C LEU A 21 -42.88 61.05 -19.11
N CYS A 22 -43.96 60.98 -18.36
CA CYS A 22 -44.16 59.88 -17.41
C CYS A 22 -44.23 58.49 -18.11
N SER A 23 -44.89 58.40 -19.25
CA SER A 23 -44.96 57.15 -20.04
C SER A 23 -43.58 56.75 -20.54
N VAL A 24 -42.75 57.70 -21.03
CA VAL A 24 -41.36 57.43 -21.42
C VAL A 24 -40.50 56.97 -20.26
N ILE A 25 -40.62 57.61 -19.10
CA ILE A 25 -39.89 57.20 -17.87
C ILE A 25 -40.29 55.77 -17.46
N VAL A 26 -41.57 55.46 -17.46
CA VAL A 26 -42.07 54.11 -17.14
C VAL A 26 -41.52 53.07 -18.13
N LEU A 27 -41.51 53.40 -19.41
CA LEU A 27 -40.97 52.52 -20.45
C LEU A 27 -39.48 52.25 -20.23
N VAL A 28 -38.69 53.31 -19.96
CA VAL A 28 -37.26 53.18 -19.67
C VAL A 28 -37.03 52.32 -18.44
N LEU A 29 -37.80 52.54 -17.37
CA LEU A 29 -37.69 51.73 -16.15
C LEU A 29 -38.03 50.26 -16.42
N LEU A 30 -39.07 49.99 -17.22
CA LEU A 30 -39.41 48.63 -17.63
C LEU A 30 -38.29 47.96 -18.43
N VAL A 31 -37.67 48.67 -19.36
CA VAL A 31 -36.53 48.14 -20.12
C VAL A 31 -35.33 47.85 -19.21
N LEU A 32 -35.05 48.74 -18.25
CA LEU A 32 -33.97 48.50 -17.27
C LEU A 32 -34.25 47.30 -16.37
N VAL A 33 -35.50 47.16 -15.90
CA VAL A 33 -35.92 46.00 -15.10
C VAL A 33 -35.81 44.71 -15.92
N MET A 34 -36.28 44.72 -17.18
CA MET A 34 -36.14 43.55 -18.06
C MET A 34 -34.68 43.18 -18.29
N HIS A 35 -33.83 44.17 -18.56
CA HIS A 35 -32.39 43.93 -18.73
C HIS A 35 -31.74 43.38 -17.47
N GLN A 36 -32.11 43.92 -16.31
CA GLN A 36 -31.61 43.39 -15.02
C GLN A 36 -32.12 41.97 -14.74
N MET A 37 -33.37 41.68 -15.08
CA MET A 37 -33.93 40.33 -14.95
C MET A 37 -33.21 39.35 -15.90
N ASP A 38 -32.99 39.72 -17.15
CA ASP A 38 -32.23 38.88 -18.11
C ASP A 38 -30.84 38.61 -17.61
N TYR A 39 -30.11 39.63 -17.13
CA TYR A 39 -28.80 39.46 -16.54
C TYR A 39 -28.81 38.52 -15.33
N THR A 40 -29.76 38.72 -14.38
CA THR A 40 -29.77 37.95 -13.12
C THR A 40 -30.28 36.53 -13.29
N LEU A 41 -31.22 36.29 -14.19
CA LEU A 41 -31.87 35.00 -14.38
C LEU A 41 -31.16 34.10 -15.41
N ILE A 42 -30.51 34.72 -16.39
CA ILE A 42 -29.90 33.98 -17.49
C ILE A 42 -28.38 34.10 -17.50
N HIS A 43 -27.87 35.31 -17.60
CA HIS A 43 -26.41 35.51 -17.79
C HIS A 43 -25.58 35.22 -16.56
N LYS A 44 -26.03 35.63 -15.37
CA LYS A 44 -25.32 35.38 -14.13
C LYS A 44 -25.20 33.90 -13.79
N PRO A 45 -26.27 33.10 -13.83
CA PRO A 45 -26.19 31.66 -13.60
C PRO A 45 -25.33 30.92 -14.63
N GLN A 46 -25.40 31.33 -15.92
CA GLN A 46 -24.56 30.77 -16.97
C GLN A 46 -23.08 31.05 -16.73
N LYS A 47 -22.74 32.26 -16.31
CA LYS A 47 -21.35 32.63 -15.98
C LYS A 47 -20.84 31.87 -14.76
N GLU A 48 -21.65 31.78 -13.70
CA GLU A 48 -21.31 31.01 -12.51
C GLU A 48 -21.13 29.52 -12.81
N ALA A 49 -21.98 28.94 -13.66
CA ALA A 49 -21.85 27.56 -14.10
C ALA A 49 -20.57 27.32 -14.93
N ALA A 50 -20.23 28.25 -15.82
CA ALA A 50 -19.01 28.18 -16.61
C ALA A 50 -17.74 28.29 -15.76
N GLU A 51 -17.74 29.21 -14.77
CA GLU A 51 -16.64 29.35 -13.81
C GLU A 51 -16.48 28.10 -12.93
N ALA A 52 -17.59 27.53 -12.45
CA ALA A 52 -17.59 26.27 -11.68
C ALA A 52 -17.06 25.09 -12.52
N ALA A 53 -17.46 25.00 -13.79
CA ALA A 53 -16.95 23.98 -14.71
C ALA A 53 -15.44 24.12 -14.97
N ALA A 54 -14.96 25.34 -15.20
CA ALA A 54 -13.55 25.61 -15.40
C ALA A 54 -12.71 25.29 -14.14
N LEU A 55 -13.22 25.64 -12.96
CA LEU A 55 -12.57 25.32 -11.69
C LEU A 55 -12.48 23.83 -11.48
N LYS A 56 -13.56 23.10 -11.77
CA LYS A 56 -13.57 21.62 -11.69
C LYS A 56 -12.56 21.00 -12.65
N GLU A 57 -12.52 21.46 -13.89
CA GLU A 57 -11.52 20.97 -14.87
C GLU A 57 -10.09 21.21 -14.41
N GLN A 58 -9.83 22.37 -13.81
CA GLN A 58 -8.52 22.69 -13.24
C GLN A 58 -8.17 21.79 -12.05
N GLN A 59 -9.13 21.52 -11.16
CA GLN A 59 -8.94 20.59 -10.03
C GLN A 59 -8.68 19.17 -10.51
N ASP A 60 -9.42 18.71 -11.53
CA ASP A 60 -9.24 17.38 -12.11
C ASP A 60 -7.86 17.24 -12.78
N LYS A 61 -7.38 18.29 -13.45
CA LYS A 61 -6.00 18.34 -14.01
C LYS A 61 -4.96 18.27 -12.90
N ILE A 62 -5.07 19.09 -11.86
CA ILE A 62 -4.16 19.07 -10.71
C ILE A 62 -4.13 17.68 -10.08
N LYS A 63 -5.30 17.06 -9.89
CA LYS A 63 -5.41 15.71 -9.33
C LYS A 63 -4.76 14.66 -10.23
N ALA A 64 -4.91 14.78 -11.55
CA ALA A 64 -4.28 13.86 -12.51
C ALA A 64 -2.76 14.01 -12.59
N GLU A 65 -2.23 15.23 -12.38
CA GLU A 65 -0.79 15.53 -12.42
C GLU A 65 -0.11 15.32 -11.06
N THR A 66 -0.88 15.18 -9.98
CA THR A 66 -0.30 14.92 -8.64
C THR A 66 0.19 13.47 -8.57
N PRO A 67 1.48 13.23 -8.37
CA PRO A 67 2.00 11.87 -8.27
C PRO A 67 1.40 11.16 -7.05
N VAL A 68 0.91 9.95 -7.27
CA VAL A 68 0.51 9.06 -6.17
C VAL A 68 1.79 8.44 -5.61
N ILE A 69 2.13 8.80 -4.38
CA ILE A 69 3.26 8.19 -3.67
C ILE A 69 2.74 6.96 -2.94
N SER A 70 3.24 5.79 -3.33
CA SER A 70 3.04 4.55 -2.60
C SER A 70 4.29 4.25 -1.77
N THR A 71 4.09 3.72 -0.58
CA THR A 71 5.17 3.27 0.31
C THR A 71 4.91 1.83 0.73
N ALA A 72 5.99 1.09 0.94
CA ALA A 72 5.97 -0.23 1.56
C ALA A 72 7.06 -0.28 2.64
N SER A 73 6.70 -0.73 3.82
CA SER A 73 7.63 -1.00 4.91
C SER A 73 8.10 -2.44 4.84
N VAL A 74 9.41 -2.63 4.97
CA VAL A 74 10.02 -3.97 4.99
C VAL A 74 10.82 -4.10 6.28
N ILE A 75 10.60 -5.18 7.02
CA ILE A 75 11.45 -5.60 8.13
C ILE A 75 12.21 -6.86 7.72
N ALA A 76 13.51 -6.91 8.02
CA ALA A 76 14.34 -8.08 7.81
C ALA A 76 15.02 -8.47 9.12
N VAL A 77 14.98 -9.76 9.44
CA VAL A 77 15.61 -10.37 10.61
C VAL A 77 16.62 -11.39 10.11
N GLY A 78 17.87 -11.28 10.59
CA GLY A 78 18.94 -12.22 10.25
C GLY A 78 18.95 -13.45 11.17
N ASP A 79 19.84 -14.34 10.89
CA ASP A 79 20.29 -15.55 11.58
C ASP A 79 19.32 -16.16 12.60
N ASN A 80 18.23 -16.77 12.14
CA ASN A 80 17.35 -17.56 13.01
C ASN A 80 18.01 -18.93 13.27
N LEU A 81 18.99 -18.91 14.16
CA LEU A 81 19.83 -20.05 14.51
C LEU A 81 19.45 -20.61 15.87
N TYR A 82 19.07 -21.90 15.92
CA TYR A 82 18.65 -22.57 17.16
C TYR A 82 19.78 -23.37 17.79
N HIS A 83 20.57 -22.71 18.64
CA HIS A 83 21.55 -23.38 19.49
C HIS A 83 20.85 -24.10 20.66
N SER A 84 21.53 -25.06 21.33
CA SER A 84 20.97 -25.99 22.30
C SER A 84 19.98 -25.42 23.30
N LYS A 85 20.28 -24.28 23.92
CA LYS A 85 19.36 -23.63 24.88
C LYS A 85 18.07 -23.10 24.24
N LEU A 86 18.19 -22.59 23.03
CA LEU A 86 17.03 -22.10 22.30
C LEU A 86 16.17 -23.25 21.80
N TYR A 87 16.79 -24.29 21.28
CA TYR A 87 16.13 -25.53 20.88
C TYR A 87 15.39 -26.19 22.05
N GLU A 88 16.09 -26.40 23.19
CA GLU A 88 15.50 -27.00 24.41
C GLU A 88 14.31 -26.20 24.96
N SER A 89 14.26 -24.88 24.73
CA SER A 89 13.18 -24.01 25.24
C SER A 89 11.82 -24.26 24.57
N GLY A 90 11.79 -24.95 23.44
CA GLY A 90 10.56 -25.24 22.71
C GLY A 90 9.81 -26.47 23.23
N GLU A 91 10.49 -27.40 23.90
CA GLU A 91 9.88 -28.61 24.44
C GLU A 91 9.20 -28.33 25.78
N ASN A 92 7.94 -28.74 25.92
CA ASN A 92 7.24 -28.72 27.20
C ASN A 92 7.26 -30.08 27.89
N ASP A 93 6.82 -30.12 29.15
CA ASP A 93 6.77 -31.33 29.98
C ASP A 93 5.91 -32.48 29.38
N SER A 94 5.10 -32.20 28.36
CA SER A 94 4.25 -33.16 27.67
C SER A 94 4.87 -33.65 26.35
N GLY A 95 6.08 -33.26 26.02
CA GLY A 95 6.74 -33.59 24.75
C GLY A 95 6.16 -32.87 23.54
N ILE A 96 5.45 -31.76 23.76
CA ILE A 96 4.94 -30.88 22.68
C ILE A 96 5.94 -29.78 22.46
N TRP A 97 6.32 -29.58 21.20
CA TRP A 97 7.26 -28.55 20.79
C TRP A 97 6.53 -27.29 20.32
N ASN A 98 6.99 -26.11 20.78
CA ASN A 98 6.45 -24.83 20.39
C ASN A 98 7.48 -23.71 20.60
N TYR A 99 7.66 -22.86 19.59
CA TYR A 99 8.64 -21.77 19.59
C TYR A 99 8.01 -20.38 19.50
N ASP A 100 6.70 -20.24 19.68
CA ASP A 100 5.99 -18.94 19.58
C ASP A 100 6.58 -17.90 20.53
N HIS A 101 7.08 -18.32 21.69
CA HIS A 101 7.63 -17.43 22.71
C HIS A 101 8.88 -16.67 22.25
N ILE A 102 9.59 -17.18 21.23
CA ILE A 102 10.82 -16.56 20.70
C ILE A 102 10.52 -15.16 20.15
N TYR A 103 9.39 -14.98 19.50
CA TYR A 103 9.03 -13.74 18.83
C TYR A 103 8.17 -12.78 19.65
N THR A 104 7.79 -13.16 20.89
CA THR A 104 6.82 -12.42 21.71
C THR A 104 7.16 -10.93 21.88
N HIS A 105 8.44 -10.60 22.04
CA HIS A 105 8.87 -9.22 22.28
C HIS A 105 9.05 -8.36 21.02
N VAL A 106 9.00 -8.97 19.85
CA VAL A 106 9.16 -8.29 18.54
C VAL A 106 7.94 -8.47 17.62
N LEU A 107 6.90 -9.15 18.12
CA LEU A 107 5.71 -9.51 17.36
C LEU A 107 5.03 -8.28 16.74
N ASP A 108 4.86 -7.21 17.53
CA ASP A 108 4.20 -5.99 17.07
C ASP A 108 4.96 -5.33 15.91
N GLN A 109 6.31 -5.38 15.94
CA GLN A 109 7.14 -4.82 14.85
C GLN A 109 7.05 -5.67 13.59
N ILE A 110 7.07 -7.01 13.72
CA ILE A 110 6.93 -7.94 12.59
C ILE A 110 5.57 -7.71 11.91
N GLN A 111 4.49 -7.71 12.69
CA GLN A 111 3.13 -7.59 12.17
C GLN A 111 2.75 -6.19 11.68
N ALA A 112 3.50 -5.16 12.08
CA ALA A 112 3.28 -3.79 11.59
C ALA A 112 3.93 -3.52 10.23
N ALA A 113 4.86 -4.35 9.78
CA ALA A 113 5.50 -4.21 8.47
C ALA A 113 4.56 -4.70 7.35
N ASP A 114 4.66 -4.07 6.18
CA ASP A 114 3.96 -4.54 4.98
C ASP A 114 4.57 -5.85 4.43
N VAL A 115 5.86 -6.05 4.67
CA VAL A 115 6.60 -7.28 4.38
C VAL A 115 7.56 -7.55 5.52
N ALA A 116 7.48 -8.74 6.11
CA ALA A 116 8.41 -9.24 7.11
C ALA A 116 9.19 -10.44 6.56
N MET A 117 10.52 -10.38 6.58
CA MET A 117 11.38 -11.45 6.13
C MET A 117 12.35 -11.89 7.22
N ILE A 118 12.72 -13.17 7.19
CA ILE A 118 13.60 -13.79 8.16
C ILE A 118 14.57 -14.72 7.45
N ASP A 119 15.83 -14.68 7.88
CA ASP A 119 16.82 -15.69 7.53
C ASP A 119 16.66 -16.92 8.44
N GLN A 120 16.06 -17.99 7.94
CA GLN A 120 16.05 -19.29 8.60
C GLN A 120 17.37 -19.98 8.28
N GLU A 121 18.35 -19.77 9.14
CA GLU A 121 19.75 -20.13 8.88
C GLU A 121 19.97 -21.64 8.78
N THR A 122 19.15 -22.43 9.46
CA THR A 122 19.36 -23.87 9.59
C THR A 122 18.29 -24.69 8.89
N VAL A 123 18.68 -25.85 8.35
CA VAL A 123 17.73 -26.83 7.79
C VAL A 123 16.81 -27.43 8.83
N PHE A 124 15.64 -27.91 8.42
CA PHE A 124 14.73 -28.63 9.30
C PHE A 124 15.04 -30.13 9.36
N ALA A 125 15.16 -30.63 10.58
CA ALA A 125 15.32 -32.05 10.84
C ALA A 125 14.07 -32.84 10.39
N PRO A 126 14.24 -34.06 9.83
CA PRO A 126 13.11 -34.90 9.44
C PRO A 126 12.30 -35.46 10.62
N SER A 127 12.87 -35.43 11.84
CA SER A 127 12.22 -35.83 13.09
C SER A 127 12.92 -35.19 14.28
N HIS A 128 12.28 -35.20 15.46
CA HIS A 128 12.90 -34.65 16.69
C HIS A 128 14.19 -35.39 17.10
N ASP A 129 14.27 -36.70 16.86
CA ASP A 129 15.49 -37.47 17.15
C ASP A 129 16.67 -37.10 16.24
N ALA A 130 16.42 -36.41 15.14
CA ALA A 130 17.38 -35.98 14.16
C ALA A 130 17.79 -34.50 14.36
N VAL A 131 17.24 -33.80 15.34
CA VAL A 131 17.60 -32.42 15.68
C VAL A 131 19.04 -32.36 16.20
N SER A 132 19.79 -31.37 15.76
CA SER A 132 21.18 -31.17 16.13
C SER A 132 21.50 -29.69 16.31
N THR A 133 22.53 -29.45 17.14
CA THR A 133 23.07 -28.10 17.40
C THR A 133 24.55 -28.07 17.06
N TYR A 134 25.27 -27.02 17.49
CA TYR A 134 26.66 -26.79 17.15
C TYR A 134 27.52 -28.09 17.14
N PRO A 135 28.36 -28.30 16.12
CA PRO A 135 28.75 -27.37 15.06
C PRO A 135 27.91 -27.47 13.78
N SER A 136 27.09 -28.48 13.61
CA SER A 136 26.18 -28.68 12.48
C SER A 136 24.75 -28.67 12.98
N PHE A 137 23.90 -27.86 12.37
CA PHE A 137 22.57 -27.55 12.88
C PHE A 137 21.46 -28.22 12.07
N ALA A 138 20.48 -28.75 12.78
CA ALA A 138 19.22 -29.19 12.23
C ALA A 138 18.10 -28.85 13.22
N THR A 139 17.17 -28.03 12.83
CA THR A 139 16.18 -27.39 13.68
C THR A 139 14.84 -28.14 13.64
N PRO A 140 14.05 -28.20 14.72
CA PRO A 140 12.69 -28.75 14.67
C PRO A 140 11.79 -27.98 13.71
N GLN A 141 10.89 -28.69 13.04
CA GLN A 141 9.96 -28.09 12.05
C GLN A 141 8.98 -27.07 12.69
N GLU A 142 8.67 -27.20 13.97
CA GLU A 142 7.82 -26.28 14.72
C GLU A 142 8.40 -24.86 14.81
N VAL A 143 9.68 -24.70 14.52
CA VAL A 143 10.29 -23.38 14.32
C VAL A 143 9.69 -22.67 13.08
N GLY A 144 9.47 -23.41 12.00
CA GLY A 144 8.80 -22.90 10.81
C GLY A 144 7.36 -22.46 11.09
N ASP A 145 6.62 -23.25 11.90
CA ASP A 145 5.27 -22.89 12.35
C ASP A 145 5.29 -21.57 13.14
N ALA A 146 6.26 -21.40 14.03
CA ALA A 146 6.41 -20.18 14.83
C ALA A 146 6.79 -18.97 13.99
N ILE A 147 7.62 -19.12 12.95
CA ILE A 147 7.94 -18.09 11.96
C ILE A 147 6.65 -17.56 11.32
N ILE A 148 5.84 -18.45 10.80
CA ILE A 148 4.58 -18.06 10.13
C ILE A 148 3.60 -17.44 11.11
N LYS A 149 3.47 -17.99 12.30
CA LYS A 149 2.59 -17.46 13.34
C LYS A 149 3.02 -16.07 13.83
N ALA A 150 4.32 -15.78 13.82
CA ALA A 150 4.83 -14.45 14.11
C ALA A 150 4.45 -13.41 13.03
N GLY A 151 4.18 -13.84 11.80
CA GLY A 151 3.75 -12.98 10.70
C GLY A 151 4.84 -12.71 9.66
N PHE A 152 5.88 -13.55 9.60
CA PHE A 152 6.86 -13.45 8.53
C PHE A 152 6.27 -13.91 7.20
N ASP A 153 6.58 -13.17 6.15
CA ASP A 153 6.02 -13.31 4.81
C ASP A 153 6.99 -13.94 3.81
N VAL A 154 8.29 -13.88 4.10
CA VAL A 154 9.38 -14.34 3.25
C VAL A 154 10.43 -15.01 4.12
N VAL A 155 10.93 -16.15 3.66
CA VAL A 155 11.98 -16.92 4.34
C VAL A 155 13.22 -16.99 3.46
N GLU A 156 14.35 -16.56 3.97
CA GLU A 156 15.67 -16.74 3.37
C GLU A 156 16.30 -18.02 3.94
N SER A 157 16.98 -18.79 3.11
CA SER A 157 17.62 -20.05 3.52
C SER A 157 18.93 -20.32 2.76
N ALA A 158 19.47 -19.32 2.04
CA ALA A 158 20.82 -19.43 1.45
C ALA A 158 21.88 -19.08 2.49
N THR A 159 22.21 -20.02 3.34
CA THR A 159 23.14 -19.82 4.46
C THR A 159 24.29 -20.80 4.43
N ASN A 160 25.31 -20.57 5.27
CA ASN A 160 26.42 -21.51 5.46
C ASN A 160 26.00 -22.84 6.15
N HIS A 161 24.77 -22.87 6.75
CA HIS A 161 24.22 -24.06 7.39
C HIS A 161 23.15 -24.78 6.54
N ALA A 162 22.92 -24.31 5.31
CA ALA A 162 21.93 -24.92 4.42
C ALA A 162 22.27 -26.37 4.02
N ASP A 163 23.54 -26.76 4.04
CA ASP A 163 24.01 -28.09 3.65
C ASP A 163 24.72 -28.87 4.79
N ASP A 164 24.43 -28.55 6.04
CA ASP A 164 25.05 -29.19 7.20
C ASP A 164 24.83 -30.71 7.26
N TYR A 165 23.72 -31.20 6.76
CA TYR A 165 23.32 -32.61 6.76
C TYR A 165 22.98 -33.17 5.37
N GLY A 166 23.29 -32.41 4.32
CA GLY A 166 23.07 -32.83 2.94
C GLY A 166 21.62 -32.91 2.50
N TYR A 167 21.40 -33.63 1.42
CA TYR A 167 20.14 -33.59 0.68
C TYR A 167 18.89 -33.98 1.47
N ASP A 168 18.97 -34.96 2.37
CA ASP A 168 17.78 -35.45 3.09
C ASP A 168 17.18 -34.37 4.02
N TYR A 169 18.02 -33.56 4.65
CA TYR A 169 17.58 -32.45 5.51
C TYR A 169 17.15 -31.24 4.70
N LEU A 170 17.85 -30.98 3.61
CA LEU A 170 17.43 -29.96 2.64
C LEU A 170 16.03 -30.29 2.10
N LYS A 171 15.84 -31.56 1.73
CA LYS A 171 14.53 -32.05 1.28
C LYS A 171 13.47 -31.93 2.37
N SER A 172 13.79 -32.27 3.62
CA SER A 172 12.86 -32.09 4.75
C SER A 172 12.41 -30.64 4.90
N THR A 173 13.34 -29.69 4.74
CA THR A 173 13.06 -28.26 4.79
C THR A 173 12.14 -27.83 3.63
N LEU A 174 12.46 -28.25 2.39
CA LEU A 174 11.63 -27.94 1.21
C LEU A 174 10.24 -28.58 1.28
N ASP A 175 10.16 -29.83 1.73
CA ASP A 175 8.89 -30.54 1.91
C ASP A 175 8.01 -29.87 2.99
N PHE A 176 8.61 -29.43 4.10
CA PHE A 176 7.90 -28.71 5.15
C PHE A 176 7.24 -27.46 4.60
N TRP A 177 8.00 -26.58 3.92
CA TRP A 177 7.48 -25.34 3.38
C TRP A 177 6.43 -25.57 2.28
N SER A 178 6.72 -26.45 1.32
CA SER A 178 5.79 -26.72 0.21
C SER A 178 4.49 -27.40 0.63
N THR A 179 4.51 -28.18 1.73
CA THR A 179 3.34 -28.91 2.22
C THR A 179 2.48 -28.05 3.14
N ASN A 180 3.10 -27.35 4.08
CA ASN A 180 2.38 -26.65 5.13
C ASN A 180 2.10 -25.17 4.76
N TYR A 181 3.01 -24.54 3.98
CA TYR A 181 2.97 -23.11 3.68
C TYR A 181 3.35 -22.81 2.23
N PRO A 182 2.63 -23.37 1.24
CA PRO A 182 2.99 -23.29 -0.19
C PRO A 182 3.01 -21.87 -0.77
N ASP A 183 2.34 -20.92 -0.10
CA ASP A 183 2.25 -19.52 -0.54
C ASP A 183 3.40 -18.66 0.01
N ILE A 184 4.24 -19.20 0.90
CA ILE A 184 5.39 -18.48 1.44
C ILE A 184 6.58 -18.59 0.49
N PRO A 185 7.12 -17.48 0.00
CA PRO A 185 8.37 -17.47 -0.74
C PRO A 185 9.53 -17.96 0.16
N VAL A 186 10.10 -19.09 -0.20
CA VAL A 186 11.36 -19.58 0.36
C VAL A 186 12.44 -19.33 -0.67
N LEU A 187 13.53 -18.69 -0.26
CA LEU A 187 14.60 -18.21 -1.10
C LEU A 187 15.87 -19.01 -0.84
N GLY A 188 16.73 -19.08 -1.84
CA GLY A 188 18.09 -19.60 -1.71
C GLY A 188 18.24 -21.11 -1.69
N ILE A 189 17.18 -21.88 -1.46
CA ILE A 189 17.12 -23.33 -1.60
C ILE A 189 15.98 -23.70 -2.54
N HIS A 190 16.17 -24.67 -3.41
CA HIS A 190 15.25 -24.95 -4.50
C HIS A 190 15.05 -26.45 -4.72
N ALA A 191 13.79 -26.87 -4.95
CA ALA A 191 13.47 -28.25 -5.25
C ALA A 191 13.81 -28.63 -6.72
N THR A 192 13.78 -27.65 -7.63
CA THR A 192 14.00 -27.84 -9.07
C THR A 192 14.73 -26.64 -9.68
N GLN A 193 15.33 -26.86 -10.87
CA GLN A 193 15.92 -25.76 -11.63
C GLN A 193 14.89 -24.69 -12.02
N GLU A 194 13.67 -25.07 -12.34
CA GLU A 194 12.60 -24.12 -12.67
C GLU A 194 12.26 -23.21 -11.48
N ASP A 195 12.25 -23.76 -10.27
CA ASP A 195 12.07 -22.99 -9.04
C ASP A 195 13.23 -22.03 -8.81
N ALA A 196 14.48 -22.48 -9.03
CA ALA A 196 15.67 -21.65 -8.94
C ALA A 196 15.70 -20.48 -9.95
N ASP A 197 15.19 -20.71 -11.14
CA ASP A 197 15.11 -19.69 -12.21
C ASP A 197 13.93 -18.71 -12.02
N THR A 198 13.04 -19.00 -11.08
CA THR A 198 11.81 -18.20 -10.85
C THR A 198 12.06 -17.11 -9.80
N VAL A 199 11.99 -15.85 -10.23
CA VAL A 199 12.07 -14.71 -9.30
C VAL A 199 10.82 -14.64 -8.43
N LYS A 200 11.00 -14.69 -7.13
CA LYS A 200 9.90 -14.52 -6.17
C LYS A 200 9.58 -13.04 -6.04
N VAL A 201 8.31 -12.69 -6.20
CA VAL A 201 7.82 -11.29 -6.15
C VAL A 201 6.61 -11.20 -5.25
N LYS A 202 6.60 -10.22 -4.36
CA LYS A 202 5.44 -9.83 -3.55
C LYS A 202 4.98 -8.42 -3.95
N GLU A 203 3.68 -8.23 -4.12
CA GLU A 203 3.10 -6.92 -4.44
C GLU A 203 2.42 -6.35 -3.20
N VAL A 204 2.83 -5.14 -2.80
CA VAL A 204 2.34 -4.43 -1.63
C VAL A 204 2.12 -2.97 -2.00
N ASN A 205 0.93 -2.44 -1.73
CA ASN A 205 0.57 -1.03 -1.99
C ASN A 205 0.83 -0.59 -3.45
N GLY A 206 0.75 -1.53 -4.41
CA GLY A 206 1.06 -1.30 -5.83
C GLY A 206 2.55 -1.30 -6.16
N ILE A 207 3.42 -1.62 -5.19
CA ILE A 207 4.87 -1.78 -5.36
C ILE A 207 5.19 -3.27 -5.49
N LYS A 208 5.92 -3.66 -6.54
CA LYS A 208 6.42 -5.01 -6.73
C LYS A 208 7.83 -5.11 -6.16
N ILE A 209 7.99 -5.97 -5.15
CA ILE A 209 9.25 -6.23 -4.49
C ILE A 209 9.73 -7.61 -4.94
N ALA A 210 10.88 -7.66 -5.60
CA ALA A 210 11.54 -8.90 -5.97
C ALA A 210 12.59 -9.26 -4.92
N PHE A 211 12.67 -10.54 -4.57
CA PHE A 211 13.60 -11.06 -3.57
C PHE A 211 14.67 -11.90 -4.24
N LEU A 212 15.90 -11.72 -3.81
CA LEU A 212 17.06 -12.50 -4.23
C LEU A 212 17.89 -12.82 -2.98
N ASP A 213 18.15 -14.09 -2.77
CA ASP A 213 18.95 -14.60 -1.67
C ASP A 213 20.20 -15.28 -2.22
N LEU A 214 21.37 -14.84 -1.78
CA LEU A 214 22.67 -15.35 -2.22
C LEU A 214 23.59 -15.57 -1.03
N SER A 215 24.21 -16.73 -1.00
CA SER A 215 25.23 -17.08 -0.03
C SER A 215 26.48 -17.63 -0.70
N LEU A 216 27.51 -17.83 0.09
CA LEU A 216 28.76 -18.50 -0.35
C LEU A 216 28.52 -19.87 -0.97
N ILE A 217 27.46 -20.57 -0.60
CA ILE A 217 27.08 -21.86 -1.24
C ILE A 217 26.73 -21.72 -2.73
N HIS A 218 26.35 -20.53 -3.19
CA HIS A 218 26.06 -20.24 -4.59
C HIS A 218 27.27 -19.70 -5.38
N ILE A 219 28.34 -19.31 -4.67
CA ILE A 219 29.53 -18.73 -5.28
C ILE A 219 30.51 -19.85 -5.59
N SER A 220 30.48 -20.37 -6.82
CA SER A 220 31.58 -21.18 -7.33
C SER A 220 32.70 -20.23 -7.78
N GLU A 221 33.79 -20.14 -7.02
CA GLU A 221 35.03 -19.50 -7.50
C GLU A 221 35.72 -20.42 -8.52
N PRO A 222 35.75 -20.08 -9.83
CA PRO A 222 36.40 -20.93 -10.83
C PRO A 222 37.92 -20.94 -10.71
N THR A 223 38.51 -20.25 -9.75
CA THR A 223 39.97 -20.00 -9.63
C THR A 223 40.61 -20.55 -8.35
N ARG A 224 39.91 -21.23 -7.45
CA ARG A 224 40.54 -21.95 -6.35
C ARG A 224 40.98 -23.34 -6.85
N PRO A 225 42.29 -23.62 -6.99
CA PRO A 225 42.75 -24.98 -7.13
C PRO A 225 42.46 -25.72 -5.82
N TYR A 226 41.78 -26.84 -5.88
CA TYR A 226 41.59 -27.78 -4.79
C TYR A 226 42.92 -28.42 -4.41
#